data_0c518abf74f073a1fe3ab6e22d1060fa
#
_entry.id   0c518abf74f073a1fe3ab6e22d1060fa
#
_cell.length_a   1.000
_cell.length_b   1.000
_cell.length_c   1.000
_cell.angle_alpha   90.00
_cell.angle_beta   90.00
_cell.angle_gamma   90.00
#
_symmetry.space_group_name_H-M   'P 1'
#
loop_
_entity.id
_entity.type
_entity.pdbx_description
1 polymer ?
#
loop_
_entity_poly.entity_id
_entity_poly.type
_entity_poly.pdbx_seq_one_letter_code
_entity_poly.pdbx_strand_id
1 'polypeptide(L)'
;FLFTTKKTSNPRLGFLENHDNINIVSPNNLFNMLFSSFWRSKNIVNEIKINKIDIYHGLSHELPIGIEKTNVKTVVTIHDLIYLRYPELFTKVDRKIFDKKFRSACDRADKIIAISKQTKKDIIDFFNIHEKKIEVVYQGCNEVFKSIKNASEIANVKNKFKLFENYLLYVGSIEKRKNLLTLLKSLKDLPNKNLIIIG
;
A
#
# COMPACT_ATOMS: atom_id res chain seq x y z
N PHE A 1 10.26 -14.69 5.12
CA PHE A 1 10.38 -13.76 6.24
C PHE A 1 9.49 -12.54 6.02
N LEU A 2 8.72 -12.15 7.03
CA LEU A 2 7.92 -10.94 7.06
C LEU A 2 8.47 -9.99 8.11
N PHE A 3 9.04 -8.88 7.67
CA PHE A 3 9.58 -7.86 8.56
C PHE A 3 8.51 -6.83 8.90
N THR A 4 8.22 -6.67 10.19
CA THR A 4 7.19 -5.73 10.68
C THR A 4 7.67 -4.96 11.90
N THR A 5 7.31 -3.68 12.01
CA THR A 5 7.70 -2.85 13.15
C THR A 5 6.99 -3.22 14.44
N LYS A 6 5.85 -3.90 14.35
CA LYS A 6 5.03 -4.32 15.49
C LYS A 6 4.27 -5.59 15.13
N LYS A 7 4.30 -6.59 16.01
CA LYS A 7 3.39 -7.73 15.91
C LYS A 7 1.95 -7.22 16.05
N THR A 8 1.07 -7.71 15.21
CA THR A 8 -0.33 -7.31 15.23
C THR A 8 -1.20 -8.52 15.59
N SER A 9 -2.20 -8.28 16.41
CA SER A 9 -3.25 -9.26 16.71
C SER A 9 -4.43 -9.18 15.74
N ASN A 10 -4.23 -8.64 14.53
CA ASN A 10 -5.28 -8.52 13.55
C ASN A 10 -5.76 -9.91 13.10
N PRO A 11 -7.01 -10.30 13.38
CA PRO A 11 -7.54 -11.63 13.03
C PRO A 11 -7.45 -11.95 11.53
N ARG A 12 -7.44 -10.92 10.67
CA ARG A 12 -7.31 -11.07 9.22
C ARG A 12 -5.90 -11.53 8.80
N LEU A 13 -4.93 -11.43 9.69
CA LEU A 13 -3.53 -11.83 9.47
C LEU A 13 -3.17 -13.10 10.25
N GLY A 14 -4.12 -13.71 10.97
CA GLY A 14 -3.88 -14.90 11.78
C GLY A 14 -3.35 -16.10 10.97
N PHE A 15 -3.63 -16.15 9.67
CA PHE A 15 -3.06 -17.18 8.79
C PHE A 15 -1.54 -17.08 8.67
N LEU A 16 -0.95 -15.91 8.91
CA LEU A 16 0.51 -15.72 8.87
C LEU A 16 1.21 -16.38 10.06
N GLU A 17 0.54 -16.47 11.20
CA GLU A 17 1.11 -17.05 12.43
C GLU A 17 1.12 -18.58 12.39
N ASN A 18 0.22 -19.16 11.61
CA ASN A 18 0.03 -20.61 11.51
C ASN A 18 0.60 -21.22 10.22
N HIS A 19 1.47 -20.48 9.51
CA HIS A 19 2.03 -20.92 8.25
C HIS A 19 3.51 -21.30 8.43
N ASP A 20 3.85 -22.58 8.28
CA ASP A 20 5.19 -23.14 8.52
C ASP A 20 6.32 -22.44 7.74
N ASN A 21 5.99 -21.86 6.59
CA ASN A 21 6.94 -21.18 5.71
C ASN A 21 7.04 -19.65 5.95
N ILE A 22 6.36 -19.11 6.97
CA ILE A 22 6.37 -17.69 7.27
C ILE A 22 7.03 -17.41 8.62
N ASN A 23 8.15 -16.68 8.58
CA ASN A 23 8.84 -16.21 9.77
C ASN A 23 8.61 -14.72 9.96
N ILE A 24 7.97 -14.33 11.06
CA ILE A 24 7.71 -12.93 11.40
C ILE A 24 8.86 -12.37 12.21
N VAL A 25 9.54 -11.36 11.68
CA VAL A 25 10.65 -10.66 12.32
C VAL A 25 10.21 -9.26 12.73
N SER A 26 10.40 -8.93 14.00
CA SER A 26 10.09 -7.61 14.57
C SER A 26 11.24 -7.14 15.47
N PRO A 27 11.33 -5.83 15.78
CA PRO A 27 12.33 -5.32 16.71
C PRO A 27 12.33 -6.10 18.03
N ASN A 28 13.50 -6.56 18.47
CA ASN A 28 13.67 -7.39 19.65
C ASN A 28 14.35 -6.67 20.82
N ASN A 29 14.79 -5.43 20.65
CA ASN A 29 15.37 -4.62 21.70
C ASN A 29 14.59 -3.32 21.91
N LEU A 30 14.69 -2.77 23.14
CA LEU A 30 13.90 -1.61 23.57
C LEU A 30 14.13 -0.38 22.68
N PHE A 31 15.36 -0.13 22.25
CA PHE A 31 15.69 0.99 21.36
C PHE A 31 14.97 0.87 20.01
N ASN A 32 15.06 -0.28 19.35
CA ASN A 32 14.41 -0.52 18.07
C ASN A 32 12.87 -0.55 18.17
N MET A 33 12.33 -0.94 19.32
CA MET A 33 10.89 -0.88 19.59
C MET A 33 10.40 0.56 19.72
N LEU A 34 11.12 1.41 20.45
CA LEU A 34 10.81 2.84 20.62
C LEU A 34 11.01 3.62 19.31
N PHE A 35 12.07 3.30 18.58
CA PHE A 35 12.42 3.93 17.30
C PHE A 35 12.13 2.99 16.11
N SER A 36 10.93 2.46 16.03
CA SER A 36 10.54 1.46 15.03
C SER A 36 10.69 1.94 13.57
N SER A 37 10.51 3.22 13.32
CA SER A 37 10.75 3.83 11.99
C SER A 37 12.24 3.80 11.63
N PHE A 38 13.13 4.02 12.59
CA PHE A 38 14.57 3.91 12.38
C PHE A 38 15.00 2.46 12.15
N TRP A 39 14.44 1.52 12.92
CA TRP A 39 14.67 0.10 12.70
C TRP A 39 14.28 -0.30 11.28
N ARG A 40 13.06 0.05 10.84
CA ARG A 40 12.56 -0.25 9.50
C ARG A 40 13.42 0.38 8.39
N SER A 41 13.89 1.61 8.58
CA SER A 41 14.64 2.32 7.55
C SER A 41 16.13 1.97 7.50
N LYS A 42 16.71 1.42 8.57
CA LYS A 42 18.17 1.18 8.63
C LYS A 42 18.54 -0.13 9.31
N ASN A 43 18.12 -0.36 10.57
CA ASN A 43 18.61 -1.49 11.38
C ASN A 43 18.12 -2.84 10.88
N ILE A 44 17.01 -2.88 10.13
CA ILE A 44 16.48 -4.10 9.49
C ILE A 44 17.52 -4.79 8.58
N VAL A 45 18.50 -4.07 8.05
CA VAL A 45 19.57 -4.64 7.21
C VAL A 45 20.39 -5.69 8.00
N ASN A 46 20.54 -5.54 9.31
CA ASN A 46 21.22 -6.52 10.14
C ASN A 46 20.38 -7.81 10.24
N GLU A 47 19.07 -7.69 10.43
CA GLU A 47 18.15 -8.83 10.45
C GLU A 47 18.14 -9.56 9.11
N ILE A 48 18.16 -8.82 8.00
CA ILE A 48 18.25 -9.36 6.65
C ILE A 48 19.51 -10.21 6.47
N LYS A 49 20.67 -9.73 6.98
CA LYS A 49 21.95 -10.46 6.93
C LYS A 49 21.94 -11.69 7.83
N ILE A 50 21.50 -11.56 9.08
CA ILE A 50 21.42 -12.66 10.06
C ILE A 50 20.56 -13.81 9.51
N ASN A 51 19.42 -13.47 8.91
CA ASN A 51 18.49 -14.44 8.36
C ASN A 51 18.85 -14.91 6.93
N LYS A 52 20.00 -14.49 6.40
CA LYS A 52 20.53 -14.89 5.07
C LYS A 52 19.50 -14.74 3.96
N ILE A 53 18.84 -13.57 3.91
CA ILE A 53 17.80 -13.27 2.93
C ILE A 53 18.43 -13.10 1.56
N ASP A 54 17.93 -13.79 0.55
CA ASP A 54 18.39 -13.69 -0.85
C ASP A 54 17.72 -12.53 -1.59
N ILE A 55 16.42 -12.33 -1.34
CA ILE A 55 15.62 -11.30 -1.99
C ILE A 55 14.87 -10.51 -0.92
N TYR A 56 15.01 -9.19 -0.93
CA TYR A 56 14.22 -8.29 -0.11
C TYR A 56 13.22 -7.52 -0.97
N HIS A 57 11.94 -7.60 -0.62
CA HIS A 57 10.88 -6.88 -1.29
C HIS A 57 10.30 -5.75 -0.40
N GLY A 58 10.58 -4.51 -0.77
CA GLY A 58 9.94 -3.33 -0.18
C GLY A 58 8.53 -3.15 -0.74
N LEU A 59 7.52 -3.49 0.06
CA LEU A 59 6.12 -3.53 -0.39
C LEU A 59 5.48 -2.15 -0.59
N SER A 60 6.08 -1.08 -0.06
CA SER A 60 5.46 0.25 -0.07
C SER A 60 6.51 1.36 -0.20
N HIS A 61 6.95 1.60 -1.41
CA HIS A 61 7.79 2.74 -1.83
C HIS A 61 9.16 2.87 -1.15
N GLU A 62 9.56 1.95 -0.27
CA GLU A 62 10.78 2.11 0.53
C GLU A 62 11.69 0.88 0.45
N LEU A 63 13.01 1.13 0.44
CA LEU A 63 14.05 0.14 0.72
C LEU A 63 14.89 0.60 1.90
N PRO A 64 15.36 -0.32 2.76
CA PRO A 64 16.24 0.02 3.86
C PRO A 64 17.52 0.68 3.38
N ILE A 65 17.98 1.68 4.11
CA ILE A 65 19.26 2.36 3.83
C ILE A 65 20.41 1.42 4.16
N GLY A 66 21.31 1.23 3.22
CA GLY A 66 22.47 0.35 3.38
C GLY A 66 22.25 -1.07 2.84
N ILE A 67 21.05 -1.41 2.35
CA ILE A 67 20.79 -2.71 1.71
C ILE A 67 21.62 -2.89 0.43
N GLU A 68 21.91 -1.80 -0.27
CA GLU A 68 22.78 -1.76 -1.45
C GLU A 68 24.24 -2.16 -1.17
N LYS A 69 24.62 -2.23 0.11
CA LYS A 69 25.94 -2.72 0.57
C LYS A 69 25.92 -4.21 0.93
N THR A 70 24.90 -4.91 0.52
CA THR A 70 24.72 -6.35 0.73
C THR A 70 24.63 -7.07 -0.60
N ASN A 71 24.70 -8.40 -0.60
CA ASN A 71 24.49 -9.21 -1.83
C ASN A 71 23.01 -9.53 -2.06
N VAL A 72 22.11 -8.95 -1.26
CA VAL A 72 20.67 -9.19 -1.32
C VAL A 72 20.08 -8.54 -2.57
N LYS A 73 19.34 -9.29 -3.35
CA LYS A 73 18.58 -8.75 -4.47
C LYS A 73 17.38 -7.97 -3.96
N THR A 74 17.11 -6.83 -4.57
CA THR A 74 16.09 -5.90 -4.08
C THR A 74 14.98 -5.66 -5.09
N VAL A 75 13.75 -5.76 -4.61
CA VAL A 75 12.55 -5.39 -5.34
C VAL A 75 11.82 -4.32 -4.54
N VAL A 76 11.26 -3.31 -5.20
CA VAL A 76 10.38 -2.33 -4.57
C VAL A 76 9.07 -2.19 -5.34
N THR A 77 7.96 -2.18 -4.64
CA THR A 77 6.65 -1.85 -5.21
C THR A 77 6.36 -0.36 -5.06
N ILE A 78 6.06 0.28 -6.17
CA ILE A 78 5.59 1.66 -6.24
C ILE A 78 4.10 1.65 -6.58
N HIS A 79 3.29 2.18 -5.67
CA HIS A 79 1.84 2.22 -5.85
C HIS A 79 1.42 3.40 -6.70
N ASP A 80 1.91 4.59 -6.40
CA ASP A 80 1.66 5.80 -7.18
C ASP A 80 2.75 6.86 -6.97
N LEU A 81 2.72 7.90 -7.78
CA LEU A 81 3.48 9.13 -7.64
C LEU A 81 2.55 10.34 -7.71
N ILE A 82 1.36 10.23 -7.10
CA ILE A 82 0.31 11.26 -7.11
C ILE A 82 0.84 12.60 -6.60
N TYR A 83 1.73 12.59 -5.59
CA TYR A 83 2.32 13.81 -5.02
C TYR A 83 3.17 14.62 -6.02
N LEU A 84 3.66 13.99 -7.10
CA LEU A 84 4.34 14.69 -8.21
C LEU A 84 3.37 15.13 -9.30
N ARG A 85 2.35 14.33 -9.58
CA ARG A 85 1.35 14.61 -10.62
C ARG A 85 0.35 15.68 -10.19
N TYR A 86 -0.02 15.70 -8.90
CA TYR A 86 -0.99 16.62 -8.30
C TYR A 86 -0.41 17.22 -7.01
N PRO A 87 0.64 18.04 -7.14
CA PRO A 87 1.38 18.57 -6.00
C PRO A 87 0.55 19.44 -5.05
N GLU A 88 -0.53 20.02 -5.54
CA GLU A 88 -1.45 20.86 -4.76
C GLU A 88 -2.27 20.07 -3.73
N LEU A 89 -2.31 18.75 -3.84
CA LEU A 89 -3.01 17.86 -2.90
C LEU A 89 -2.16 17.46 -1.68
N PHE A 90 -0.90 17.87 -1.65
CA PHE A 90 0.07 17.47 -0.63
C PHE A 90 0.80 18.67 -0.05
N THR A 91 1.21 18.61 1.20
CA THR A 91 2.06 19.64 1.79
C THR A 91 3.44 19.64 1.15
N LYS A 92 4.12 20.80 1.18
CA LYS A 92 5.51 20.91 0.66
C LYS A 92 6.48 19.97 1.40
N VAL A 93 6.21 19.73 2.69
CA VAL A 93 7.04 18.86 3.55
C VAL A 93 6.86 17.41 3.14
N ASP A 94 5.62 16.94 3.04
CA ASP A 94 5.31 15.57 2.63
C ASP A 94 5.89 15.25 1.25
N ARG A 95 5.73 16.17 0.30
CA ARG A 95 6.29 16.03 -1.05
C ARG A 95 7.79 15.82 -1.04
N LYS A 96 8.54 16.62 -0.24
CA LYS A 96 10.00 16.46 -0.11
C LYS A 96 10.38 15.12 0.52
N ILE A 97 9.64 14.69 1.54
CA ILE A 97 9.88 13.40 2.21
C ILE A 97 9.61 12.25 1.25
N PHE A 98 8.47 12.26 0.56
CA PHE A 98 8.10 11.21 -0.39
C PHE A 98 9.08 11.17 -1.57
N ASP A 99 9.41 12.31 -2.17
CA ASP A 99 10.35 12.38 -3.28
C ASP A 99 11.71 11.77 -2.91
N LYS A 100 12.28 12.17 -1.78
CA LYS A 100 13.55 11.63 -1.30
C LYS A 100 13.49 10.11 -1.09
N LYS A 101 12.43 9.61 -0.47
CA LYS A 101 12.29 8.18 -0.16
C LYS A 101 12.05 7.34 -1.41
N PHE A 102 11.07 7.72 -2.23
CA PHE A 102 10.65 6.95 -3.38
C PHE A 102 11.71 6.93 -4.47
N ARG A 103 12.30 8.09 -4.77
CA ARG A 103 13.43 8.20 -5.69
C ARG A 103 14.60 7.33 -5.24
N SER A 104 15.02 7.47 -3.98
CA SER A 104 16.09 6.66 -3.40
C SER A 104 15.81 5.16 -3.46
N ALA A 105 14.57 4.73 -3.26
CA ALA A 105 14.19 3.32 -3.37
C ALA A 105 14.25 2.85 -4.83
N CYS A 106 13.73 3.64 -5.76
CA CYS A 106 13.77 3.33 -7.19
C CYS A 106 15.22 3.25 -7.72
N ASP A 107 16.08 4.17 -7.32
CA ASP A 107 17.49 4.20 -7.74
C ASP A 107 18.23 2.94 -7.27
N ARG A 108 18.03 2.52 -6.01
CA ARG A 108 18.75 1.42 -5.37
C ARG A 108 18.17 0.03 -5.63
N ALA A 109 16.91 -0.08 -6.04
CA ALA A 109 16.29 -1.38 -6.34
C ALA A 109 16.95 -2.07 -7.55
N ASP A 110 17.08 -3.39 -7.52
CA ASP A 110 17.43 -4.18 -8.73
C ASP A 110 16.23 -4.22 -9.69
N LYS A 111 15.00 -4.37 -9.17
CA LYS A 111 13.75 -4.34 -9.93
C LYS A 111 12.69 -3.51 -9.23
N ILE A 112 11.82 -2.90 -10.02
CA ILE A 112 10.70 -2.09 -9.56
C ILE A 112 9.40 -2.71 -10.06
N ILE A 113 8.46 -2.92 -9.17
CA ILE A 113 7.09 -3.27 -9.51
C ILE A 113 6.25 -1.98 -9.51
N ALA A 114 5.66 -1.65 -10.64
CA ALA A 114 4.64 -0.63 -10.76
C ALA A 114 3.26 -1.29 -10.79
N ILE A 115 2.31 -0.83 -9.98
CA ILE A 115 0.99 -1.46 -9.90
C ILE A 115 0.07 -1.14 -11.09
N SER A 116 0.50 -0.26 -11.98
CA SER A 116 -0.22 0.09 -13.20
C SER A 116 0.72 0.61 -14.28
N LYS A 117 0.25 0.61 -15.52
CA LYS A 117 0.96 1.24 -16.64
C LYS A 117 1.19 2.74 -16.40
N GLN A 118 0.23 3.42 -15.75
CA GLN A 118 0.39 4.83 -15.40
C GLN A 118 1.50 5.03 -14.37
N THR A 119 1.56 4.20 -13.33
CA THR A 119 2.64 4.25 -12.34
C THR A 119 4.01 4.00 -12.98
N LYS A 120 4.12 3.02 -13.90
CA LYS A 120 5.35 2.79 -14.68
C LYS A 120 5.76 4.04 -15.45
N LYS A 121 4.81 4.67 -16.16
CA LYS A 121 5.05 5.90 -16.91
C LYS A 121 5.53 7.02 -15.98
N ASP A 122 4.90 7.21 -14.84
CA ASP A 122 5.27 8.22 -13.86
C ASP A 122 6.69 8.01 -13.30
N ILE A 123 7.09 6.76 -13.04
CA ILE A 123 8.45 6.44 -12.59
C ILE A 123 9.49 6.81 -13.67
N ILE A 124 9.20 6.54 -14.93
CA ILE A 124 10.09 6.92 -16.04
C ILE A 124 10.16 8.43 -16.16
N ASP A 125 9.00 9.10 -16.24
CA ASP A 125 8.91 10.53 -16.51
C ASP A 125 9.50 11.39 -15.37
N PHE A 126 9.21 11.05 -14.11
CA PHE A 126 9.61 11.87 -12.97
C PHE A 126 10.96 11.48 -12.37
N PHE A 127 11.33 10.19 -12.42
CA PHE A 127 12.55 9.70 -11.79
C PHE A 127 13.66 9.36 -12.80
N ASN A 128 13.34 9.38 -14.10
CA ASN A 128 14.28 9.02 -15.17
C ASN A 128 14.85 7.59 -15.00
N ILE A 129 14.03 6.67 -14.49
CA ILE A 129 14.42 5.27 -14.32
C ILE A 129 14.26 4.54 -15.65
N HIS A 130 15.28 3.75 -16.02
CA HIS A 130 15.25 2.98 -17.25
C HIS A 130 14.11 1.94 -17.26
N GLU A 131 13.35 1.88 -18.34
CA GLU A 131 12.17 1.04 -18.48
C GLU A 131 12.39 -0.44 -18.15
N LYS A 132 13.53 -1.01 -18.54
CA LYS A 132 13.90 -2.43 -18.28
C LYS A 132 13.98 -2.79 -16.79
N LYS A 133 14.06 -1.80 -15.91
CA LYS A 133 14.06 -1.97 -14.46
C LYS A 133 12.66 -2.11 -13.88
N ILE A 134 11.61 -1.75 -14.66
CA ILE A 134 10.24 -1.60 -14.18
C ILE A 134 9.32 -2.63 -14.82
N GLU A 135 8.71 -3.46 -13.98
CA GLU A 135 7.68 -4.43 -14.38
C GLU A 135 6.30 -3.94 -13.91
N VAL A 136 5.28 -4.13 -14.76
CA VAL A 136 3.89 -3.83 -14.37
C VAL A 136 3.26 -5.11 -13.82
N VAL A 137 2.91 -5.07 -12.53
CA VAL A 137 2.20 -6.17 -11.87
C VAL A 137 0.94 -5.59 -11.24
N TYR A 138 -0.22 -5.93 -11.80
CA TYR A 138 -1.50 -5.47 -11.27
C TYR A 138 -1.81 -6.10 -9.92
N GLN A 139 -2.40 -5.33 -9.03
CA GLN A 139 -2.83 -5.82 -7.74
C GLN A 139 -4.05 -6.74 -7.89
N GLY A 140 -4.03 -7.86 -7.20
CA GLY A 140 -5.20 -8.73 -7.05
C GLY A 140 -6.16 -8.20 -6.00
N CYS A 141 -7.29 -8.88 -5.84
CA CYS A 141 -8.21 -8.66 -4.73
C CYS A 141 -8.38 -9.95 -3.91
N ASN A 142 -8.77 -9.78 -2.65
CA ASN A 142 -9.02 -10.91 -1.78
C ASN A 142 -10.19 -11.75 -2.30
N GLU A 143 -10.12 -13.08 -2.19
CA GLU A 143 -11.13 -14.03 -2.65
C GLU A 143 -12.53 -13.76 -2.06
N VAL A 144 -12.61 -13.17 -0.86
CA VAL A 144 -13.88 -12.77 -0.25
C VAL A 144 -14.67 -11.78 -1.11
N PHE A 145 -14.01 -11.00 -1.95
CA PHE A 145 -14.66 -10.05 -2.86
C PHE A 145 -15.03 -10.68 -4.22
N LYS A 146 -14.58 -11.89 -4.49
CA LYS A 146 -14.92 -12.64 -5.71
C LYS A 146 -16.13 -13.53 -5.54
N SER A 147 -16.47 -13.90 -4.30
CA SER A 147 -17.62 -14.75 -4.01
C SER A 147 -18.92 -13.97 -4.06
N ILE A 148 -19.87 -14.48 -4.84
CA ILE A 148 -21.24 -13.96 -4.83
C ILE A 148 -21.92 -14.48 -3.56
N LYS A 149 -22.43 -13.57 -2.73
CA LYS A 149 -23.17 -13.90 -1.52
C LYS A 149 -24.58 -14.35 -1.89
N ASN A 150 -25.14 -15.26 -1.09
CA ASN A 150 -26.51 -15.71 -1.29
C ASN A 150 -27.53 -14.61 -0.91
N ALA A 151 -28.76 -14.75 -1.39
CA ALA A 151 -29.80 -13.73 -1.20
C ALA A 151 -30.10 -13.45 0.28
N SER A 152 -30.01 -14.46 1.15
CA SER A 152 -30.27 -14.31 2.59
C SER A 152 -29.16 -13.51 3.29
N GLU A 153 -27.88 -13.72 2.93
CA GLU A 153 -26.77 -12.92 3.45
C GLU A 153 -26.91 -11.45 3.04
N ILE A 154 -27.27 -11.20 1.77
CA ILE A 154 -27.50 -9.85 1.25
C ILE A 154 -28.67 -9.19 2.00
N ALA A 155 -29.80 -9.89 2.18
CA ALA A 155 -30.94 -9.38 2.92
C ALA A 155 -30.60 -9.05 4.37
N ASN A 156 -29.84 -9.90 5.04
CA ASN A 156 -29.38 -9.66 6.42
C ASN A 156 -28.54 -8.39 6.53
N VAL A 157 -27.62 -8.15 5.57
CA VAL A 157 -26.81 -6.92 5.54
C VAL A 157 -27.68 -5.70 5.27
N LYS A 158 -28.60 -5.76 4.30
CA LYS A 158 -29.56 -4.69 4.00
C LYS A 158 -30.38 -4.31 5.24
N ASN A 159 -30.93 -5.29 5.93
CA ASN A 159 -31.73 -5.10 7.13
C ASN A 159 -30.92 -4.52 8.29
N LYS A 160 -29.72 -5.10 8.54
CA LYS A 160 -28.83 -4.65 9.63
C LYS A 160 -28.44 -3.19 9.51
N PHE A 161 -28.16 -2.74 8.30
CA PHE A 161 -27.71 -1.36 8.05
C PHE A 161 -28.84 -0.45 7.52
N LYS A 162 -30.07 -0.96 7.44
CA LYS A 162 -31.25 -0.23 6.90
C LYS A 162 -30.97 0.39 5.53
N LEU A 163 -30.38 -0.43 4.64
CA LEU A 163 -29.97 0.02 3.33
C LEU A 163 -31.19 0.15 2.40
N PHE A 164 -31.11 1.11 1.50
CA PHE A 164 -32.09 1.27 0.44
C PHE A 164 -32.06 0.09 -0.54
N GLU A 165 -33.16 -0.16 -1.25
CA GLU A 165 -33.20 -1.23 -2.26
C GLU A 165 -32.20 -0.97 -3.39
N ASN A 166 -32.17 0.27 -3.86
CA ASN A 166 -31.24 0.76 -4.89
C ASN A 166 -30.43 1.93 -4.34
N TYR A 167 -29.11 1.84 -4.44
CA TYR A 167 -28.22 2.89 -3.98
C TYR A 167 -26.92 2.94 -4.78
N LEU A 168 -26.28 4.08 -4.76
CA LEU A 168 -24.88 4.24 -5.14
C LEU A 168 -24.02 4.01 -3.93
N LEU A 169 -22.88 3.37 -4.10
CA LEU A 169 -21.93 3.09 -3.02
C LEU A 169 -20.61 3.83 -3.27
N TYR A 170 -20.24 4.70 -2.35
CA TYR A 170 -18.89 5.26 -2.28
C TYR A 170 -18.11 4.58 -1.16
N VAL A 171 -16.91 4.07 -1.47
CA VAL A 171 -16.00 3.47 -0.48
C VAL A 171 -14.65 4.18 -0.56
N GLY A 172 -14.21 4.77 0.53
CA GLY A 172 -12.90 5.43 0.62
C GLY A 172 -12.86 6.58 1.63
N SER A 173 -11.64 6.98 2.01
CA SER A 173 -11.43 8.11 2.91
C SER A 173 -12.07 9.41 2.37
N ILE A 174 -12.60 10.23 3.28
CA ILE A 174 -13.20 11.51 2.94
C ILE A 174 -12.09 12.56 2.82
N GLU A 175 -11.47 12.57 1.66
CA GLU A 175 -10.37 13.48 1.31
C GLU A 175 -10.67 14.25 0.02
N LYS A 176 -10.14 15.48 -0.09
CA LYS A 176 -10.28 16.31 -1.30
C LYS A 176 -9.87 15.55 -2.57
N ARG A 177 -8.82 14.75 -2.49
CA ARG A 177 -8.28 13.92 -3.57
C ARG A 177 -9.27 12.88 -4.11
N LYS A 178 -10.16 12.37 -3.25
CA LYS A 178 -11.18 11.37 -3.61
C LYS A 178 -12.45 11.98 -4.23
N ASN A 179 -12.52 13.30 -4.26
CA ASN A 179 -13.53 14.08 -4.97
C ASN A 179 -15.00 13.74 -4.64
N LEU A 180 -15.28 13.35 -3.40
CA LEU A 180 -16.64 13.05 -2.94
C LEU A 180 -17.60 14.25 -3.15
N LEU A 181 -17.07 15.48 -3.05
CA LEU A 181 -17.90 16.69 -3.23
C LEU A 181 -18.52 16.77 -4.63
N THR A 182 -17.80 16.40 -5.68
CA THR A 182 -18.35 16.38 -7.05
C THR A 182 -19.44 15.33 -7.17
N LEU A 183 -19.27 14.14 -6.59
CA LEU A 183 -20.31 13.13 -6.53
C LEU A 183 -21.58 13.66 -5.84
N LEU A 184 -21.44 14.31 -4.67
CA LEU A 184 -22.57 14.89 -3.95
C LEU A 184 -23.28 15.99 -4.75
N LYS A 185 -22.53 16.82 -5.47
CA LYS A 185 -23.12 17.85 -6.35
C LYS A 185 -23.91 17.23 -7.50
N SER A 186 -23.40 16.18 -8.12
CA SER A 186 -24.07 15.47 -9.20
C SER A 186 -25.40 14.83 -8.77
N LEU A 187 -25.53 14.47 -7.48
CA LEU A 187 -26.77 13.89 -6.95
C LEU A 187 -27.93 14.88 -6.86
N LYS A 188 -27.68 16.20 -6.92
CA LYS A 188 -28.76 17.21 -6.99
C LYS A 188 -29.63 17.03 -8.22
N ASP A 189 -29.02 16.56 -9.31
CA ASP A 189 -29.70 16.34 -10.59
C ASP A 189 -30.31 14.92 -10.66
N LEU A 190 -30.18 14.12 -9.60
CA LEU A 190 -30.65 12.74 -9.51
C LEU A 190 -31.44 12.50 -8.20
N PRO A 191 -32.62 13.16 -8.04
CA PRO A 191 -33.33 13.22 -6.74
C PRO A 191 -33.78 11.85 -6.21
N ASN A 192 -33.91 10.84 -7.08
CA ASN A 192 -34.36 9.49 -6.73
C ASN A 192 -33.20 8.51 -6.49
N LYS A 193 -31.96 8.98 -6.34
CA LYS A 193 -30.80 8.16 -6.04
C LYS A 193 -30.34 8.33 -4.62
N ASN A 194 -30.20 7.22 -3.92
CA ASN A 194 -29.62 7.17 -2.58
C ASN A 194 -28.11 6.94 -2.69
N LEU A 195 -27.34 7.55 -1.80
CA LEU A 195 -25.89 7.34 -1.70
C LEU A 195 -25.54 6.80 -0.31
N ILE A 196 -24.77 5.73 -0.29
CA ILE A 196 -24.15 5.18 0.91
C ILE A 196 -22.66 5.50 0.85
N ILE A 197 -22.13 6.04 1.95
CA ILE A 197 -20.72 6.42 2.08
C ILE A 197 -20.10 5.54 3.16
N ILE A 198 -19.00 4.87 2.84
CA ILE A 198 -18.17 4.10 3.77
C ILE A 198 -16.74 4.67 3.68
N GLY A 199 -16.24 5.21 4.82
CA GLY A 199 -14.92 5.83 4.88
C GLY A 199 -14.37 5.96 6.28
#